data_4f0ea711d471042adcdb1b48a7d80e2c
#
_entry.id   4f0ea711d471042adcdb1b48a7d80e2c
#
_cell.length_a   1.000
_cell.length_b   1.000
_cell.length_c   1.000
_cell.angle_alpha   90.00
_cell.angle_beta   90.00
_cell.angle_gamma   90.00
#
_symmetry.space_group_name_H-M   'P 1'
#
loop_
_entity.id
_entity.type
_entity.pdbx_description
1 polymer ?
#
loop_
_entity_poly.entity_id
_entity_poly.type
_entity_poly.pdbx_seq_one_letter_code
_entity_poly.pdbx_strand_id
1 'polypeptide(L)'
;MLAGRLPAAVAGDQDGGGCTAGVVAAGVGAAVGLFESVRYRLDPIVARMVGAVQVEVPLAEGVHDLDAMAAAITPRTRAVFLCEPNNPTGTAVGTAELERFLDRVPGDVLVVLDEAYFEFYRSPGAPDGVALHHERPNLLVLRTFSKAYGLAGLRVGYGVAQPAIAEALRKCAVPCGVGRIAEEAALTALSVEREPFERVERIVAERERTRAALLGLG
;
A
#
# COMPACT_ATOMS: atom_id res chain seq x y z
N MET A 1 8.00 18.52 5.31
CA MET A 1 8.46 18.61 3.90
C MET A 1 7.79 17.58 2.98
N LEU A 2 6.53 17.17 3.23
CA LEU A 2 5.77 16.25 2.38
C LEU A 2 4.91 16.98 1.33
N ALA A 3 4.49 18.21 1.59
CA ALA A 3 3.64 18.97 0.67
C ALA A 3 4.28 19.31 -0.69
N GLY A 4 5.61 19.24 -0.79
CA GLY A 4 6.34 19.50 -2.05
C GLY A 4 6.70 18.24 -2.86
N ARG A 5 6.33 17.04 -2.38
CA ARG A 5 6.69 15.76 -3.03
C ARG A 5 5.50 14.96 -3.56
N LEU A 6 4.27 15.45 -3.40
CA LEU A 6 3.13 14.79 -4.01
C LEU A 6 3.07 15.17 -5.49
N PRO A 7 3.14 14.20 -6.41
CA PRO A 7 2.91 14.50 -7.83
C PRO A 7 1.49 15.05 -8.02
N ALA A 8 1.30 15.89 -9.03
CA ALA A 8 0.05 16.60 -9.35
C ALA A 8 -1.21 15.71 -9.47
N ALA A 9 -1.08 14.40 -9.41
CA ALA A 9 -2.20 13.44 -9.38
C ALA A 9 -2.91 13.35 -8.03
N VAL A 10 -2.39 13.99 -6.98
CA VAL A 10 -3.04 14.08 -5.65
C VAL A 10 -3.81 15.40 -5.49
N ALA A 11 -3.50 16.40 -6.30
CA ALA A 11 -4.35 17.57 -6.42
C ALA A 11 -5.65 17.11 -7.08
N GLY A 12 -6.73 16.98 -6.29
CA GLY A 12 -8.06 16.69 -6.81
C GLY A 12 -8.34 17.62 -7.99
N ASP A 13 -8.84 17.04 -9.07
CA ASP A 13 -9.34 17.79 -10.19
C ASP A 13 -10.30 18.82 -9.64
N GLN A 14 -10.09 20.09 -9.94
CA GLN A 14 -10.96 21.18 -9.47
C GLN A 14 -12.41 21.05 -9.97
N ASP A 15 -12.68 20.03 -10.79
CA ASP A 15 -13.97 19.69 -11.35
C ASP A 15 -14.73 18.57 -10.59
N GLY A 16 -14.36 18.24 -9.35
CA GLY A 16 -15.20 17.46 -8.43
C GLY A 16 -15.01 15.94 -8.44
N GLY A 17 -13.93 15.41 -8.96
CA GLY A 17 -13.61 13.96 -8.93
C GLY A 17 -12.87 13.55 -7.65
N GLY A 18 -13.57 12.96 -6.67
CA GLY A 18 -12.98 12.46 -5.44
C GLY A 18 -11.98 11.31 -5.67
N CYS A 19 -10.91 11.29 -4.89
CA CYS A 19 -9.92 10.20 -4.86
C CYS A 19 -10.51 8.98 -4.15
N THR A 20 -10.84 7.92 -4.87
CA THR A 20 -11.28 6.65 -4.30
C THR A 20 -10.15 5.64 -4.33
N ALA A 21 -9.84 5.04 -3.17
CA ALA A 21 -9.06 3.82 -3.12
C ALA A 21 -9.93 2.67 -3.66
N GLY A 22 -9.85 2.42 -4.95
CA GLY A 22 -10.49 1.28 -5.60
C GLY A 22 -9.42 0.27 -5.99
N VAL A 23 -9.54 -0.96 -5.50
CA VAL A 23 -8.76 -2.07 -6.04
C VAL A 23 -9.37 -2.43 -7.38
N VAL A 24 -8.59 -2.30 -8.45
CA VAL A 24 -9.03 -2.67 -9.78
C VAL A 24 -8.39 -3.98 -10.17
N ALA A 25 -9.19 -4.98 -10.32
CA ALA A 25 -8.85 -6.10 -11.16
C ALA A 25 -9.73 -6.03 -12.41
N ALA A 26 -9.22 -5.52 -13.49
CA ALA A 26 -9.89 -5.55 -14.77
C ALA A 26 -9.24 -6.61 -15.66
N GLY A 27 -10.05 -7.53 -16.18
CA GLY A 27 -9.59 -8.44 -17.20
C GLY A 27 -10.47 -9.68 -17.30
N VAL A 28 -11.24 -9.77 -18.36
CA VAL A 28 -11.94 -10.98 -18.78
C VAL A 28 -10.91 -12.05 -19.14
N GLY A 29 -10.81 -13.09 -18.33
CA GLY A 29 -9.84 -14.17 -18.42
C GLY A 29 -9.15 -14.36 -17.08
N ALA A 30 -9.05 -15.61 -16.59
CA ALA A 30 -8.53 -15.92 -15.27
C ALA A 30 -7.20 -15.20 -14.98
N ALA A 31 -7.27 -13.98 -14.44
CA ALA A 31 -6.13 -13.23 -13.98
C ALA A 31 -5.57 -13.90 -12.71
N VAL A 32 -4.26 -14.05 -12.62
CA VAL A 32 -3.58 -14.58 -11.45
C VAL A 32 -3.08 -13.40 -10.65
N GLY A 33 -3.55 -13.25 -9.42
CA GLY A 33 -2.96 -12.36 -8.44
C GLY A 33 -2.09 -13.17 -7.48
N LEU A 34 -0.88 -12.71 -7.24
CA LEU A 34 -0.02 -13.22 -6.18
C LEU A 34 -0.30 -12.44 -4.91
N PHE A 35 -0.65 -13.15 -3.87
CA PHE A 35 -0.95 -12.57 -2.56
C PHE A 35 -0.13 -13.27 -1.50
N GLU A 36 0.15 -12.54 -0.44
CA GLU A 36 0.73 -13.13 0.75
C GLU A 36 -0.27 -13.99 1.53
N SER A 37 0.26 -15.04 2.16
CA SER A 37 -0.50 -16.03 2.94
C SER A 37 -0.78 -15.60 4.38
N VAL A 38 -1.01 -14.32 4.69
CA VAL A 38 -1.39 -13.93 6.05
C VAL A 38 -2.76 -13.25 6.07
N ARG A 39 -3.54 -13.70 6.99
CA ARG A 39 -4.95 -13.50 7.37
C ARG A 39 -5.62 -12.13 7.13
N TYR A 40 -5.07 -11.20 6.36
CA TYR A 40 -5.84 -10.03 5.96
C TYR A 40 -6.76 -10.42 4.79
N ARG A 41 -8.00 -10.73 5.13
CA ARG A 41 -8.99 -11.36 4.24
C ARG A 41 -9.48 -10.48 3.08
N LEU A 42 -8.98 -9.27 2.93
CA LEU A 42 -9.54 -8.36 1.94
C LEU A 42 -9.08 -8.69 0.52
N ASP A 43 -7.78 -8.92 0.33
CA ASP A 43 -7.20 -9.19 -0.98
C ASP A 43 -7.74 -10.48 -1.62
N PRO A 44 -7.85 -11.61 -0.88
CA PRO A 44 -8.50 -12.81 -1.38
C PRO A 44 -9.96 -12.62 -1.78
N ILE A 45 -10.71 -11.80 -1.03
CA ILE A 45 -12.11 -11.50 -1.33
C ILE A 45 -12.20 -10.73 -2.64
N VAL A 46 -11.38 -9.69 -2.80
CA VAL A 46 -11.37 -8.85 -3.99
C VAL A 46 -10.97 -9.65 -5.23
N ALA A 47 -9.93 -10.50 -5.13
CA ALA A 47 -9.52 -11.38 -6.22
C ALA A 47 -10.66 -12.30 -6.68
N ARG A 48 -11.40 -12.89 -5.73
CA ARG A 48 -12.55 -13.76 -6.05
C ARG A 48 -13.71 -12.97 -6.65
N MET A 49 -13.98 -11.75 -6.20
CA MET A 49 -15.05 -10.91 -6.77
C MET A 49 -14.87 -10.63 -8.26
N VAL A 50 -13.62 -10.58 -8.73
CA VAL A 50 -13.30 -10.35 -10.14
C VAL A 50 -12.96 -11.63 -10.91
N GLY A 51 -13.15 -12.80 -10.28
CA GLY A 51 -12.86 -14.09 -10.88
C GLY A 51 -11.38 -14.39 -11.10
N ALA A 52 -10.48 -13.69 -10.38
CA ALA A 52 -9.06 -13.94 -10.43
C ALA A 52 -8.67 -15.20 -9.64
N VAL A 53 -7.66 -15.92 -10.13
CA VAL A 53 -7.04 -17.01 -9.39
C VAL A 53 -6.00 -16.41 -8.44
N GLN A 54 -6.18 -16.69 -7.16
CA GLN A 54 -5.23 -16.31 -6.13
C GLN A 54 -4.15 -17.38 -5.99
N VAL A 55 -2.89 -16.93 -5.93
CA VAL A 55 -1.73 -17.74 -5.57
C VAL A 55 -1.12 -17.15 -4.31
N GLU A 56 -1.12 -17.91 -3.24
CA GLU A 56 -0.55 -17.50 -1.96
C GLU A 56 0.90 -17.98 -1.87
N VAL A 57 1.79 -17.07 -1.48
CA VAL A 57 3.20 -17.36 -1.18
C VAL A 57 3.38 -17.26 0.34
N PRO A 58 3.82 -18.33 1.02
CA PRO A 58 4.02 -18.30 2.46
C PRO A 58 5.13 -17.31 2.86
N LEU A 59 4.98 -16.69 4.03
CA LEU A 59 6.03 -15.91 4.64
C LEU A 59 7.20 -16.82 5.07
N ALA A 60 8.43 -16.33 4.92
CA ALA A 60 9.61 -16.91 5.54
C ALA A 60 9.86 -16.21 6.88
N GLU A 61 9.74 -16.92 8.00
CA GLU A 61 9.92 -16.39 9.36
C GLU A 61 9.09 -15.09 9.66
N GLY A 62 7.93 -15.00 9.05
CA GLY A 62 7.03 -13.86 9.22
C GLY A 62 7.33 -12.66 8.31
N VAL A 63 8.31 -12.76 7.41
CA VAL A 63 8.69 -11.74 6.42
C VAL A 63 8.27 -12.21 5.02
N HIS A 64 8.00 -11.30 4.11
CA HIS A 64 7.75 -11.61 2.69
C HIS A 64 8.94 -12.36 2.08
N ASP A 65 8.70 -13.54 1.53
CA ASP A 65 9.68 -14.24 0.72
C ASP A 65 9.61 -13.72 -0.73
N LEU A 66 10.31 -12.64 -0.97
CA LEU A 66 10.31 -11.99 -2.29
C LEU A 66 10.92 -12.86 -3.40
N ASP A 67 11.82 -13.78 -3.04
CA ASP A 67 12.40 -14.75 -4.00
C ASP A 67 11.36 -15.79 -4.42
N ALA A 68 10.63 -16.35 -3.47
CA ALA A 68 9.54 -17.27 -3.74
C ALA A 68 8.40 -16.57 -4.50
N MET A 69 8.08 -15.32 -4.16
CA MET A 69 7.09 -14.53 -4.88
C MET A 69 7.49 -14.30 -6.33
N ALA A 70 8.73 -13.92 -6.59
CA ALA A 70 9.23 -13.75 -7.96
C ALA A 70 9.22 -15.09 -8.75
N ALA A 71 9.56 -16.21 -8.10
CA ALA A 71 9.51 -17.53 -8.72
C ALA A 71 8.09 -18.00 -9.04
N ALA A 72 7.08 -17.52 -8.31
CA ALA A 72 5.68 -17.84 -8.52
C ALA A 72 5.03 -17.03 -9.68
N ILE A 73 5.72 -16.01 -10.21
CA ILE A 73 5.22 -15.24 -11.35
C ILE A 73 5.19 -16.11 -12.60
N THR A 74 4.08 -16.08 -13.30
CA THR A 74 3.84 -16.81 -14.56
C THR A 74 3.33 -15.87 -15.64
N PRO A 75 3.26 -16.28 -16.92
CA PRO A 75 2.64 -15.47 -17.98
C PRO A 75 1.16 -15.14 -17.74
N ARG A 76 0.52 -15.80 -16.78
CA ARG A 76 -0.87 -15.53 -16.36
C ARG A 76 -0.97 -14.54 -15.21
N THR A 77 0.12 -14.22 -14.53
CA THR A 77 0.15 -13.25 -13.43
C THR A 77 -0.17 -11.87 -13.97
N ARG A 78 -1.04 -11.14 -13.28
CA ARG A 78 -1.46 -9.77 -13.65
C ARG A 78 -1.20 -8.77 -12.54
N ALA A 79 -1.16 -9.23 -11.30
CA ALA A 79 -0.85 -8.37 -10.16
C ALA A 79 -0.12 -9.14 -9.07
N VAL A 80 0.73 -8.42 -8.35
CA VAL A 80 1.39 -8.85 -7.10
C VAL A 80 1.02 -7.85 -6.03
N PHE A 81 0.68 -8.33 -4.83
CA PHE A 81 0.34 -7.50 -3.69
C PHE A 81 1.34 -7.71 -2.57
N LEU A 82 1.89 -6.62 -2.07
CA LEU A 82 2.84 -6.58 -0.96
C LEU A 82 2.33 -5.61 0.10
N CYS A 83 2.29 -6.02 1.35
CA CYS A 83 1.96 -5.16 2.49
C CYS A 83 3.24 -4.83 3.26
N GLU A 84 3.74 -3.59 3.12
CA GLU A 84 5.01 -3.14 3.69
C GLU A 84 4.90 -1.80 4.45
N PRO A 85 5.04 -1.78 5.76
CA PRO A 85 5.25 -2.92 6.69
C PRO A 85 4.06 -3.87 6.75
N ASN A 86 4.34 -5.17 6.97
CA ASN A 86 3.31 -6.19 6.94
C ASN A 86 2.39 -6.18 8.17
N ASN A 87 1.12 -6.32 7.94
CA ASN A 87 0.11 -6.58 8.96
C ASN A 87 -0.42 -8.02 8.81
N PRO A 88 -0.26 -8.93 9.79
CA PRO A 88 -0.13 -8.62 11.24
C PRO A 88 1.29 -8.79 11.83
N THR A 89 2.30 -9.21 11.07
CA THR A 89 3.59 -9.61 11.63
C THR A 89 4.42 -8.41 12.12
N GLY A 90 4.19 -7.23 11.55
CA GLY A 90 4.97 -6.02 11.83
C GLY A 90 6.37 -6.05 11.23
N THR A 91 6.65 -7.05 10.41
CA THR A 91 7.92 -7.19 9.69
C THR A 91 7.91 -6.32 8.43
N ALA A 92 9.08 -6.07 7.89
CA ALA A 92 9.25 -5.39 6.60
C ALA A 92 10.55 -5.82 5.94
N VAL A 93 10.59 -5.74 4.62
CA VAL A 93 11.79 -5.97 3.82
C VAL A 93 12.64 -4.70 3.72
N GLY A 94 13.92 -4.84 3.38
CA GLY A 94 14.79 -3.70 3.11
C GLY A 94 14.58 -3.12 1.71
N THR A 95 14.93 -1.83 1.53
CA THR A 95 14.83 -1.14 0.22
C THR A 95 15.54 -1.92 -0.89
N ALA A 96 16.80 -2.33 -0.66
CA ALA A 96 17.57 -3.06 -1.67
C ALA A 96 16.97 -4.43 -2.02
N GLU A 97 16.27 -5.06 -1.09
CA GLU A 97 15.58 -6.34 -1.33
C GLU A 97 14.33 -6.12 -2.17
N LEU A 98 13.54 -5.11 -1.82
CA LEU A 98 12.36 -4.71 -2.59
C LEU A 98 12.74 -4.30 -4.01
N GLU A 99 13.80 -3.49 -4.20
CA GLU A 99 14.29 -3.09 -5.52
C GLU A 99 14.68 -4.29 -6.38
N ARG A 100 15.46 -5.23 -5.83
CA ARG A 100 15.82 -6.48 -6.55
C ARG A 100 14.60 -7.30 -6.93
N PHE A 101 13.59 -7.33 -6.08
CA PHE A 101 12.32 -7.99 -6.42
C PHE A 101 11.62 -7.27 -7.57
N LEU A 102 11.47 -5.96 -7.49
CA LEU A 102 10.82 -5.14 -8.52
C LEU A 102 11.52 -5.29 -9.89
N ASP A 103 12.85 -5.43 -9.91
CA ASP A 103 13.64 -5.66 -11.14
C ASP A 103 13.31 -6.99 -11.82
N ARG A 104 12.80 -7.97 -11.07
CA ARG A 104 12.44 -9.32 -11.57
C ARG A 104 10.98 -9.41 -12.00
N VAL A 105 10.14 -8.46 -11.62
CA VAL A 105 8.72 -8.46 -11.99
C VAL A 105 8.56 -7.96 -13.43
N PRO A 106 7.91 -8.72 -14.33
CA PRO A 106 7.64 -8.26 -15.68
C PRO A 106 6.86 -6.94 -15.70
N GLY A 107 7.16 -6.06 -16.65
CA GLY A 107 6.55 -4.73 -16.72
C GLY A 107 5.05 -4.69 -17.01
N ASP A 108 4.46 -5.81 -17.44
CA ASP A 108 3.02 -6.00 -17.66
C ASP A 108 2.31 -6.57 -16.42
N VAL A 109 3.02 -6.81 -15.33
CA VAL A 109 2.49 -7.25 -14.04
C VAL A 109 2.43 -6.04 -13.10
N LEU A 110 1.24 -5.68 -12.65
CA LEU A 110 1.05 -4.61 -11.66
C LEU A 110 1.58 -5.05 -10.30
N VAL A 111 2.44 -4.24 -9.69
CA VAL A 111 2.83 -4.41 -8.28
C VAL A 111 2.05 -3.40 -7.44
N VAL A 112 1.29 -3.91 -6.49
CA VAL A 112 0.56 -3.10 -5.51
C VAL A 112 1.32 -3.16 -4.19
N LEU A 113 1.89 -2.06 -3.79
CA LEU A 113 2.62 -1.89 -2.53
C LEU A 113 1.71 -1.18 -1.53
N ASP A 114 1.19 -1.91 -0.55
CA ASP A 114 0.34 -1.36 0.50
C ASP A 114 1.20 -0.86 1.66
N GLU A 115 1.37 0.46 1.72
CA GLU A 115 2.12 1.18 2.75
C GLU A 115 1.21 1.78 3.83
N ALA A 116 0.13 1.11 4.20
CA ALA A 116 -0.80 1.62 5.22
C ALA A 116 -0.15 1.93 6.58
N TYR A 117 1.00 1.35 6.86
CA TYR A 117 1.76 1.53 8.11
C TYR A 117 3.12 2.21 7.91
N PHE A 118 3.35 2.85 6.77
CA PHE A 118 4.60 3.51 6.41
C PHE A 118 5.11 4.46 7.50
N GLU A 119 4.25 5.30 8.06
CA GLU A 119 4.60 6.30 9.05
C GLU A 119 5.09 5.72 10.39
N PHE A 120 4.84 4.42 10.64
CA PHE A 120 5.27 3.74 11.87
C PHE A 120 6.61 3.00 11.74
N TYR A 121 7.16 2.92 10.54
CA TYR A 121 8.42 2.23 10.28
C TYR A 121 9.61 3.08 10.72
N ARG A 122 10.60 2.45 11.40
CA ARG A 122 11.75 3.15 11.98
C ARG A 122 13.10 2.49 11.69
N SER A 123 13.11 1.40 10.94
CA SER A 123 14.38 0.77 10.60
C SER A 123 15.14 1.58 9.55
N PRO A 124 16.47 1.69 9.67
CA PRO A 124 17.29 2.23 8.59
C PRO A 124 17.08 1.44 7.30
N GLY A 125 16.95 2.13 6.18
CA GLY A 125 16.73 1.48 4.88
C GLY A 125 15.28 1.04 4.65
N ALA A 126 14.32 1.67 5.33
CA ALA A 126 12.89 1.53 5.03
C ALA A 126 12.62 1.87 3.56
N PRO A 127 11.91 1.02 2.81
CA PRO A 127 11.52 1.38 1.46
C PRO A 127 10.52 2.54 1.50
N ASP A 128 10.64 3.45 0.54
CA ASP A 128 9.65 4.48 0.24
C ASP A 128 9.13 4.23 -1.18
N GLY A 129 7.98 3.58 -1.28
CA GLY A 129 7.37 3.24 -2.55
C GLY A 129 7.07 4.49 -3.39
N VAL A 130 6.77 5.63 -2.75
CA VAL A 130 6.55 6.89 -3.47
C VAL A 130 7.85 7.40 -4.10
N ALA A 131 9.00 7.19 -3.50
CA ALA A 131 10.28 7.47 -4.13
C ALA A 131 10.58 6.49 -5.29
N LEU A 132 10.27 5.22 -5.11
CA LEU A 132 10.56 4.16 -6.07
C LEU A 132 9.66 4.20 -7.32
N HIS A 133 8.40 4.68 -7.21
CA HIS A 133 7.43 4.61 -8.31
C HIS A 133 7.83 5.40 -9.57
N HIS A 134 8.70 6.41 -9.44
CA HIS A 134 9.13 7.23 -10.56
C HIS A 134 9.87 6.42 -11.64
N GLU A 135 10.64 5.41 -11.22
CA GLU A 135 11.42 4.54 -12.10
C GLU A 135 10.71 3.20 -12.38
N ARG A 136 9.52 3.00 -11.83
CA ARG A 136 8.78 1.74 -11.88
C ARG A 136 7.36 1.97 -12.44
N PRO A 137 7.19 1.88 -13.79
CA PRO A 137 5.91 2.22 -14.42
C PRO A 137 4.76 1.30 -14.03
N ASN A 138 5.04 0.10 -13.53
CA ASN A 138 4.07 -0.90 -13.07
C ASN A 138 3.88 -0.92 -11.54
N LEU A 139 4.41 0.08 -10.80
CA LEU A 139 4.23 0.17 -9.35
C LEU A 139 3.07 1.09 -8.99
N LEU A 140 2.15 0.57 -8.18
CA LEU A 140 1.08 1.31 -7.51
C LEU A 140 1.35 1.28 -5.99
N VAL A 141 1.55 2.42 -5.39
CA VAL A 141 1.72 2.57 -3.93
C VAL A 141 0.40 3.01 -3.32
N LEU A 142 -0.06 2.29 -2.29
CA LEU A 142 -1.27 2.64 -1.54
C LEU A 142 -0.90 3.21 -0.18
N ARG A 143 -1.51 4.32 0.20
CA ARG A 143 -1.41 4.94 1.54
C ARG A 143 -2.79 5.29 2.08
N THR A 144 -2.91 5.42 3.38
CA THR A 144 -4.20 5.64 4.03
C THR A 144 -4.14 6.75 5.07
N PHE A 145 -5.25 7.47 5.21
CA PHE A 145 -5.46 8.38 6.34
C PHE A 145 -6.03 7.67 7.57
N SER A 146 -6.33 6.38 7.46
CA SER A 146 -6.98 5.62 8.54
C SER A 146 -6.09 5.34 9.73
N LYS A 147 -4.76 5.33 9.58
CA LYS A 147 -3.79 4.89 10.59
C LYS A 147 -3.10 6.10 11.26
N ALA A 148 -1.98 6.55 10.75
CA ALA A 148 -1.20 7.65 11.32
C ALA A 148 -2.03 8.94 11.51
N TYR A 149 -2.87 9.25 10.55
CA TYR A 149 -3.70 10.46 10.56
C TYR A 149 -4.98 10.33 11.39
N GLY A 150 -5.36 9.11 11.84
CA GLY A 150 -6.50 8.91 12.74
C GLY A 150 -7.88 9.07 12.08
N LEU A 151 -7.97 9.07 10.75
CA LEU A 151 -9.21 9.31 10.00
C LEU A 151 -9.91 8.01 9.56
N ALA A 152 -9.78 6.93 10.32
CA ALA A 152 -10.30 5.60 9.96
C ALA A 152 -11.80 5.60 9.65
N GLY A 153 -12.59 6.41 10.37
CA GLY A 153 -14.04 6.54 10.20
C GLY A 153 -14.45 7.21 8.88
N LEU A 154 -13.55 7.99 8.26
CA LEU A 154 -13.86 8.74 7.03
C LEU A 154 -13.62 7.95 5.74
N ARG A 155 -13.02 6.76 5.84
CA ARG A 155 -12.81 5.86 4.71
C ARG A 155 -12.07 6.50 3.52
N VAL A 156 -10.95 7.18 3.78
CA VAL A 156 -10.15 7.88 2.78
C VAL A 156 -8.71 7.39 2.78
N GLY A 157 -8.16 7.22 1.59
CA GLY A 157 -6.78 6.87 1.30
C GLY A 157 -6.41 7.35 -0.11
N TYR A 158 -5.20 7.10 -0.53
CA TYR A 158 -4.73 7.49 -1.86
C TYR A 158 -3.77 6.47 -2.44
N GLY A 159 -3.68 6.46 -3.77
CA GLY A 159 -2.70 5.69 -4.52
C GLY A 159 -1.79 6.61 -5.31
N VAL A 160 -0.52 6.25 -5.38
CA VAL A 160 0.50 6.93 -6.18
C VAL A 160 0.99 5.97 -7.24
N ALA A 161 0.87 6.34 -8.49
CA ALA A 161 1.27 5.53 -9.63
C ALA A 161 1.53 6.40 -10.86
N GLN A 162 2.10 5.81 -11.90
CA GLN A 162 2.22 6.47 -13.20
C GLN A 162 0.84 6.80 -13.81
N PRO A 163 0.73 7.84 -14.64
CA PRO A 163 -0.55 8.34 -15.15
C PRO A 163 -1.47 7.28 -15.76
N ALA A 164 -0.90 6.31 -16.48
CA ALA A 164 -1.69 5.26 -17.12
C ALA A 164 -2.42 4.36 -16.10
N ILE A 165 -1.76 4.01 -14.99
CA ILE A 165 -2.37 3.24 -13.90
C ILE A 165 -3.39 4.10 -13.15
N ALA A 166 -3.03 5.35 -12.83
CA ALA A 166 -3.92 6.27 -12.13
C ALA A 166 -5.22 6.52 -12.94
N GLU A 167 -5.13 6.64 -14.25
CA GLU A 167 -6.29 6.77 -15.13
C GLU A 167 -7.15 5.49 -15.16
N ALA A 168 -6.53 4.32 -15.24
CA ALA A 168 -7.24 3.04 -15.17
C ALA A 168 -8.00 2.90 -13.84
N LEU A 169 -7.38 3.28 -12.73
CA LEU A 169 -8.01 3.30 -11.40
C LEU A 169 -9.21 4.24 -11.38
N ARG A 170 -9.07 5.46 -11.91
CA ARG A 170 -10.20 6.43 -11.97
C ARG A 170 -11.38 5.89 -12.77
N LYS A 171 -11.15 5.18 -13.87
CA LYS A 171 -12.23 4.57 -14.68
C LYS A 171 -13.02 3.50 -13.94
N CYS A 172 -12.39 2.86 -12.96
CA CYS A 172 -13.02 1.80 -12.16
C CYS A 172 -13.51 2.30 -10.78
N ALA A 173 -13.19 3.54 -10.43
CA ALA A 173 -13.60 4.13 -9.17
C ALA A 173 -15.12 4.27 -9.09
N VAL A 174 -15.65 4.08 -7.87
CA VAL A 174 -17.07 4.33 -7.61
C VAL A 174 -17.32 5.83 -7.69
N PRO A 175 -18.26 6.28 -8.52
CA PRO A 175 -18.61 7.70 -8.56
C PRO A 175 -18.97 8.24 -7.16
N CYS A 176 -18.43 9.40 -6.80
CA CYS A 176 -18.63 10.02 -5.48
C CYS A 176 -18.21 9.12 -4.30
N GLY A 177 -17.24 8.22 -4.51
CA GLY A 177 -16.81 7.24 -3.48
C GLY A 177 -16.16 7.88 -2.25
N VAL A 178 -15.61 9.10 -2.36
CA VAL A 178 -15.13 9.90 -1.22
C VAL A 178 -16.06 11.06 -0.99
N GLY A 179 -16.60 11.17 0.23
CA GLY A 179 -17.46 12.28 0.61
C GLY A 179 -16.66 13.57 0.85
N ARG A 180 -17.27 14.73 0.60
CA ARG A 180 -16.64 16.04 0.76
C ARG A 180 -15.98 16.27 2.13
N ILE A 181 -16.61 15.78 3.19
CA ILE A 181 -16.05 15.88 4.55
C ILE A 181 -14.75 15.08 4.67
N ALA A 182 -14.69 13.88 4.08
CA ALA A 182 -13.48 13.05 4.10
C ALA A 182 -12.36 13.69 3.28
N GLU A 183 -12.67 14.30 2.16
CA GLU A 183 -11.72 15.02 1.32
C GLU A 183 -11.11 16.22 2.05
N GLU A 184 -11.95 17.09 2.63
CA GLU A 184 -11.51 18.27 3.39
C GLU A 184 -10.68 17.87 4.63
N ALA A 185 -11.08 16.80 5.33
CA ALA A 185 -10.33 16.28 6.46
C ALA A 185 -8.96 15.74 6.03
N ALA A 186 -8.86 15.04 4.89
CA ALA A 186 -7.61 14.54 4.35
C ALA A 186 -6.67 15.69 3.93
N LEU A 187 -7.19 16.71 3.24
CA LEU A 187 -6.42 17.91 2.88
C LEU A 187 -5.92 18.65 4.12
N THR A 188 -6.78 18.81 5.12
CA THR A 188 -6.41 19.41 6.41
C THR A 188 -5.32 18.59 7.09
N ALA A 189 -5.46 17.26 7.15
CA ALA A 189 -4.48 16.36 7.76
C ALA A 189 -3.11 16.46 7.10
N LEU A 190 -3.04 16.65 5.78
CA LEU A 190 -1.80 16.88 5.05
C LEU A 190 -1.18 18.25 5.34
N SER A 191 -1.99 19.25 5.68
CA SER A 191 -1.50 20.60 6.03
C SER A 191 -1.00 20.71 7.46
N VAL A 192 -1.46 19.82 8.35
CA VAL A 192 -1.09 19.78 9.78
C VAL A 192 -0.07 18.68 10.03
N GLU A 193 1.16 18.88 9.52
CA GLU A 193 2.22 17.85 9.57
C GLU A 193 2.60 17.43 10.99
N ARG A 194 2.58 18.33 11.95
CA ARG A 194 3.18 18.11 13.27
C ARG A 194 2.39 17.16 14.17
N GLU A 195 1.09 17.36 14.32
CA GLU A 195 0.27 16.64 15.30
C GLU A 195 0.11 15.14 15.00
N PRO A 196 -0.19 14.70 13.76
CA PRO A 196 -0.23 13.29 13.43
C PRO A 196 1.10 12.58 13.72
N PHE A 197 2.23 13.21 13.38
CA PHE A 197 3.55 12.62 13.60
C PHE A 197 3.95 12.57 15.07
N GLU A 198 3.60 13.55 15.90
CA GLU A 198 3.80 13.47 17.35
C GLU A 198 3.03 12.30 17.99
N ARG A 199 1.85 11.97 17.45
CA ARG A 199 1.06 10.82 17.86
C ARG A 199 1.72 9.51 17.43
N VAL A 200 2.23 9.44 16.20
CA VAL A 200 3.00 8.31 15.69
C VAL A 200 4.23 8.05 16.56
N GLU A 201 5.01 9.09 16.90
CA GLU A 201 6.19 8.94 17.77
C GLU A 201 5.83 8.38 19.14
N ARG A 202 4.72 8.80 19.73
CA ARG A 202 4.23 8.23 21.01
C ARG A 202 3.88 6.75 20.88
N ILE A 203 3.24 6.35 19.78
CA ILE A 203 2.91 4.94 19.51
C ILE A 203 4.18 4.12 19.30
N VAL A 204 5.15 4.65 18.56
CA VAL A 204 6.44 3.98 18.34
C VAL A 204 7.20 3.79 19.66
N ALA A 205 7.26 4.82 20.49
CA ALA A 205 7.89 4.72 21.81
C ALA A 205 7.21 3.69 22.72
N GLU A 206 5.86 3.66 22.72
CA GLU A 206 5.08 2.70 23.50
C GLU A 206 5.23 1.27 22.97
N ARG A 207 5.34 1.09 21.67
CA ARG A 207 5.65 -0.20 21.05
C ARG A 207 6.98 -0.76 21.57
N GLU A 208 8.03 0.07 21.57
CA GLU A 208 9.36 -0.36 22.06
C GLU A 208 9.34 -0.68 23.56
N ARG A 209 8.64 0.12 24.35
CA ARG A 209 8.45 -0.14 25.79
C ARG A 209 7.73 -1.47 26.03
N THR A 210 6.62 -1.70 25.30
CA THR A 210 5.84 -2.94 25.42
C THR A 210 6.64 -4.15 24.98
N ARG A 211 7.36 -4.04 23.86
CA ARG A 211 8.24 -5.10 23.37
C ARG A 211 9.31 -5.47 24.40
N ALA A 212 9.98 -4.47 24.98
CA ALA A 212 10.99 -4.72 26.00
C ALA A 212 10.40 -5.42 27.25
N ALA A 213 9.20 -5.01 27.68
CA ALA A 213 8.52 -5.63 28.82
C ALA A 213 8.15 -7.10 28.53
N LEU A 214 7.64 -7.40 27.32
CA LEU A 214 7.28 -8.77 26.94
C LEU A 214 8.52 -9.68 26.84
N LEU A 215 9.62 -9.20 26.29
CA LEU A 215 10.88 -9.95 26.23
C LEU A 215 11.46 -10.23 27.63
N GLY A 216 11.18 -9.38 28.61
CA GLY A 216 11.57 -9.57 30.02
C GLY A 216 10.76 -10.61 30.78
N LEU A 217 9.66 -11.11 30.20
CA LEU A 217 8.82 -12.13 30.82
C LEU A 217 9.25 -13.58 30.50
N GLY A 218 10.27 -13.76 29.66
CA GLY A 218 10.86 -15.06 29.29
C GLY A 218 10.33 -15.55 27.96
#